data_a274b60d556578acb53b8390ce5ea024
#
_entry.id   a274b60d556578acb53b8390ce5ea024
#
_cell.length_a   1.000
_cell.length_b   1.000
_cell.length_c   1.000
_cell.angle_alpha   90.00
_cell.angle_beta   90.00
_cell.angle_gamma   90.00
#
_symmetry.space_group_name_H-M   'P 1'
#
loop_
_entity.id
_entity.type
_entity.pdbx_description
1 polymer ?
#
loop_
_entity_poly.entity_id
_entity_poly.type
_entity_poly.pdbx_seq_one_letter_code
_entity_poly.pdbx_strand_id
1 'polypeptide(L)'
;MNRKVEMTWRTLRTVAHALMVHARVPEVYVHFALMYTKDNIFPVLPIKDLINEDGDPTTPHKLVTGTKPSVSHLRDLFCPCVVQKATAHVETKKLNMRHQVQKGFCGIFVGISQH
;
A
#
# COMPACT_ATOMS: atom_id res chain seq x y z
N MET A 1 18.73 9.44 23.65
CA MET A 1 18.43 8.97 22.45
C MET A 1 17.13 8.23 22.30
N ASN A 2 16.59 8.32 21.19
CA ASN A 2 15.21 8.15 20.95
C ASN A 2 14.79 6.69 20.81
N ARG A 3 14.57 6.09 21.96
CA ARG A 3 14.13 4.71 22.06
C ARG A 3 12.85 4.43 21.27
N LYS A 4 11.92 5.40 21.26
CA LYS A 4 10.67 5.27 20.50
C LYS A 4 10.90 5.22 19.00
N VAL A 5 11.83 6.01 18.50
CA VAL A 5 12.17 6.00 17.07
C VAL A 5 12.80 4.67 16.69
N GLU A 6 13.69 4.14 17.51
CA GLU A 6 14.30 2.84 17.25
C GLU A 6 13.27 1.71 17.24
N MET A 7 12.34 1.72 18.19
CA MET A 7 11.28 0.74 18.26
C MET A 7 10.34 0.83 17.07
N THR A 8 9.99 2.04 16.67
CA THR A 8 9.15 2.28 15.49
C THR A 8 9.83 1.79 14.23
N TRP A 9 11.12 2.11 14.07
CA TRP A 9 11.90 1.66 12.93
C TRP A 9 11.98 0.13 12.87
N ARG A 10 12.19 -0.49 14.02
CA ARG A 10 12.23 -1.96 14.11
C ARG A 10 10.90 -2.58 13.72
N THR A 11 9.80 -2.02 14.19
CA THR A 11 8.46 -2.48 13.83
C THR A 11 8.20 -2.30 12.34
N LEU A 12 8.59 -1.15 11.79
CA LEU A 12 8.44 -0.87 10.37
C LEU A 12 9.17 -1.90 9.52
N ARG A 13 10.41 -2.21 9.88
CA ARG A 13 11.21 -3.20 9.17
C ARG A 13 10.59 -4.60 9.27
N THR A 14 10.09 -4.94 10.44
CA THR A 14 9.46 -6.26 10.65
C THR A 14 8.23 -6.43 9.78
N VAL A 15 7.36 -5.43 9.73
CA VAL A 15 6.15 -5.46 8.91
C VAL A 15 6.52 -5.50 7.43
N ALA A 16 7.47 -4.66 7.01
CA ALA A 16 7.91 -4.63 5.61
C ALA A 16 8.50 -5.98 5.19
N HIS A 17 9.31 -6.57 6.05
CA HIS A 17 9.89 -7.89 5.79
C HIS A 17 8.81 -8.96 5.66
N ALA A 18 7.80 -8.94 6.54
CA ALA A 18 6.68 -9.87 6.47
C ALA A 18 5.92 -9.75 5.14
N LEU A 19 5.72 -8.52 4.67
CA LEU A 19 5.08 -8.28 3.37
C LEU A 19 5.89 -8.88 2.23
N MET A 20 7.20 -8.72 2.27
CA MET A 20 8.09 -9.25 1.24
C MET A 20 8.11 -10.78 1.24
N VAL A 21 8.16 -11.39 2.41
CA VAL A 21 8.13 -12.85 2.54
C VAL A 21 6.80 -13.41 2.04
N HIS A 22 5.71 -12.76 2.40
CA HIS A 22 4.38 -13.16 1.93
C HIS A 22 4.29 -13.14 0.40
N ALA A 23 4.83 -12.11 -0.20
CA ALA A 23 4.80 -11.93 -1.66
C ALA A 23 5.90 -12.68 -2.39
N ARG A 24 6.88 -13.21 -1.67
CA ARG A 24 8.03 -13.93 -2.24
C ARG A 24 8.83 -13.08 -3.23
N VAL A 25 9.07 -11.84 -2.89
CA VAL A 25 9.83 -10.92 -3.74
C VAL A 25 11.28 -10.80 -3.26
N PRO A 26 12.22 -10.47 -4.17
CA PRO A 26 13.62 -10.25 -3.80
C PRO A 26 13.80 -9.04 -2.87
N GLU A 27 14.91 -9.05 -2.14
CA GLU A 27 15.25 -7.97 -1.20
C GLU A 27 15.42 -6.60 -1.87
N VAL A 28 15.68 -6.57 -3.17
CA VAL A 28 15.82 -5.30 -3.88
C VAL A 28 14.56 -4.45 -3.82
N TYR A 29 13.41 -5.06 -3.52
CA TYR A 29 12.14 -4.36 -3.39
C TYR A 29 11.85 -3.87 -1.98
N VAL A 30 12.80 -3.96 -1.05
CA VAL A 30 12.60 -3.55 0.35
C VAL A 30 12.18 -2.10 0.46
N HIS A 31 12.67 -1.24 -0.41
CA HIS A 31 12.33 0.17 -0.42
C HIS A 31 10.81 0.38 -0.59
N PHE A 32 10.20 -0.32 -1.53
CA PHE A 32 8.76 -0.24 -1.76
C PHE A 32 7.97 -0.76 -0.56
N ALA A 33 8.44 -1.83 0.06
CA ALA A 33 7.78 -2.39 1.23
C ALA A 33 7.83 -1.42 2.42
N LEU A 34 8.96 -0.77 2.64
CA LEU A 34 9.11 0.22 3.70
C LEU A 34 8.22 1.44 3.47
N MET A 35 8.19 1.93 2.24
CA MET A 35 7.35 3.08 1.88
C MET A 35 5.87 2.77 2.05
N TYR A 36 5.43 1.61 1.58
CA TYR A 36 4.04 1.20 1.70
C TYR A 36 3.63 1.04 3.17
N THR A 37 4.48 0.42 3.97
CA THR A 37 4.21 0.25 5.40
C THR A 37 4.06 1.60 6.09
N LYS A 38 4.99 2.50 5.83
CA LYS A 38 4.98 3.83 6.45
C LYS A 38 3.76 4.64 6.04
N ASP A 39 3.43 4.65 4.75
CA ASP A 39 2.42 5.55 4.23
C ASP A 39 0.99 5.00 4.31
N ASN A 40 0.83 3.70 4.26
CA ASN A 40 -0.49 3.10 4.13
C ASN A 40 -0.90 2.20 5.30
N ILE A 41 0.04 1.54 5.93
CA ILE A 41 -0.28 0.59 7.01
C ILE A 41 -0.24 1.27 8.37
N PHE A 42 0.84 1.95 8.70
CA PHE A 42 1.01 2.56 10.02
C PHE A 42 -0.08 3.58 10.37
N PRO A 43 -0.52 4.45 9.44
CA PRO A 43 -1.56 5.43 9.79
C PRO A 43 -2.90 4.80 10.18
N VAL A 44 -3.17 3.58 9.74
CA VAL A 44 -4.45 2.92 10.02
C VAL A 44 -4.36 1.84 11.10
N LEU A 45 -3.16 1.59 11.64
CA LEU A 45 -3.00 0.61 12.72
C LEU A 45 -3.29 1.27 14.07
N PRO A 46 -4.11 0.62 14.91
CA PRO A 46 -4.27 1.06 16.30
C PRO A 46 -2.96 0.93 17.05
N ILE A 47 -2.58 1.94 17.78
CA ILE A 47 -1.37 1.94 18.58
C ILE A 47 -1.75 1.83 20.05
N LYS A 48 -1.19 0.85 20.74
CA LYS A 48 -1.52 0.56 22.12
C LYS A 48 -1.36 1.76 23.05
N ASP A 49 -0.35 2.58 22.81
CA ASP A 49 -0.04 3.72 23.65
C ASP A 49 -0.78 5.00 23.25
N LEU A 50 -1.47 4.98 22.10
CA LEU A 50 -2.28 6.09 21.63
C LEU A 50 -3.74 5.83 22.02
N ILE A 51 -4.17 6.52 23.07
CA ILE A 51 -5.51 6.34 23.60
C ILE A 51 -6.31 7.61 23.30
N ASN A 52 -7.53 7.44 22.80
CA ASN A 52 -8.41 8.57 22.55
C ASN A 52 -9.10 9.04 23.85
N GLU A 53 -9.95 10.04 23.75
CA GLU A 53 -10.66 10.59 24.91
C GLU A 53 -11.55 9.56 25.61
N ASP A 54 -12.01 8.56 24.88
CA ASP A 54 -12.87 7.50 25.42
C ASP A 54 -12.08 6.36 26.06
N GLY A 55 -10.75 6.44 26.03
CA GLY A 55 -9.90 5.43 26.63
C GLY A 55 -9.58 4.24 25.72
N ASP A 56 -10.01 4.27 24.47
CA ASP A 56 -9.77 3.18 23.51
C ASP A 56 -8.52 3.47 22.65
N PRO A 57 -7.80 2.41 22.22
CA PRO A 57 -6.72 2.59 21.27
C PRO A 57 -7.19 3.25 19.98
N THR A 58 -6.42 4.19 19.49
CA THR A 58 -6.76 4.92 18.26
C THR A 58 -5.65 4.81 17.24
N THR A 59 -5.93 5.21 16.00
CA THR A 59 -4.95 5.20 14.94
C THR A 59 -4.33 6.58 14.77
N PRO A 60 -3.10 6.67 14.24
CA PRO A 60 -2.49 7.97 13.94
C PRO A 60 -3.35 8.82 12.99
N HIS A 61 -3.99 8.18 12.00
CA HIS A 61 -4.86 8.90 11.07
C HIS A 61 -6.03 9.58 11.79
N LYS A 62 -6.71 8.85 12.65
CA LYS A 62 -7.85 9.39 13.42
C LYS A 62 -7.40 10.51 14.35
N LEU A 63 -6.22 10.37 14.95
CA LEU A 63 -5.68 11.37 15.85
C LEU A 63 -5.42 12.70 15.14
N VAL A 64 -4.92 12.64 13.90
CA VAL A 64 -4.59 13.83 13.11
C VAL A 64 -5.82 14.43 12.46
N THR A 65 -6.68 13.62 11.86
CA THR A 65 -7.81 14.09 11.06
C THR A 65 -9.14 14.12 11.81
N GLY A 66 -9.23 13.42 12.94
CA GLY A 66 -10.46 13.30 13.72
C GLY A 66 -11.46 12.31 13.16
N THR A 67 -11.22 11.73 12.01
CA THR A 67 -12.12 10.78 11.36
C THR A 67 -11.51 9.39 11.31
N LYS A 68 -12.37 8.37 11.37
CA LYS A 68 -11.92 6.99 11.25
C LYS A 68 -11.36 6.74 9.85
N PRO A 69 -10.17 6.11 9.74
CA PRO A 69 -9.58 5.86 8.43
C PRO A 69 -10.35 4.80 7.66
N SER A 70 -10.41 4.95 6.34
CA SER A 70 -10.92 3.92 5.45
C SER A 70 -9.77 3.03 5.01
N VAL A 71 -9.98 1.72 5.06
CA VAL A 71 -8.99 0.74 4.61
C VAL A 71 -9.41 0.07 3.30
N SER A 72 -10.51 0.52 2.71
CA SER A 72 -11.07 -0.10 1.50
C SER A 72 -10.12 -0.01 0.30
N HIS A 73 -9.22 0.97 0.30
CA HIS A 73 -8.26 1.17 -0.79
C HIS A 73 -7.01 0.30 -0.67
N LEU A 74 -6.82 -0.36 0.47
CA LEU A 74 -5.61 -1.15 0.69
C LEU A 74 -5.66 -2.45 -0.13
N ARG A 75 -4.52 -2.81 -0.67
CA ARG A 75 -4.32 -4.04 -1.44
C ARG A 75 -3.07 -4.74 -0.94
N ASP A 76 -2.96 -6.02 -1.23
CA ASP A 76 -1.76 -6.77 -0.88
C ASP A 76 -0.58 -6.21 -1.67
N LEU A 77 0.45 -5.80 -0.95
CA LEU A 77 1.66 -5.28 -1.59
C LEU A 77 2.29 -6.37 -2.47
N PHE A 78 2.75 -5.96 -3.64
CA PHE A 78 3.35 -6.84 -4.65
C PHE A 78 2.38 -7.86 -5.26
N CYS A 79 1.07 -7.68 -5.08
CA CYS A 79 0.11 -8.55 -5.75
C CYS A 79 0.14 -8.31 -7.26
N PRO A 80 -0.14 -9.33 -8.07
CA PRO A 80 -0.26 -9.13 -9.52
C PRO A 80 -1.40 -8.16 -9.83
N CYS A 81 -1.17 -7.32 -10.82
CA CYS A 81 -2.19 -6.39 -11.26
C CYS A 81 -2.15 -6.23 -12.78
N VAL A 82 -3.24 -5.72 -13.32
CA VAL A 82 -3.33 -5.43 -14.75
C VAL A 82 -3.55 -3.93 -14.90
N VAL A 83 -2.66 -3.28 -15.63
CA VAL A 83 -2.76 -1.84 -15.88
C VAL A 83 -3.40 -1.62 -17.25
N GLN A 84 -4.52 -0.91 -17.26
CA GLN A 84 -5.23 -0.63 -18.49
C GLN A 84 -4.48 0.40 -19.33
N LYS A 85 -4.32 0.12 -20.62
CA LYS A 85 -3.72 1.07 -21.55
C LYS A 85 -4.72 2.14 -21.93
N ALA A 86 -4.34 3.40 -21.83
CA ALA A 86 -5.21 4.51 -22.19
C ALA A 86 -5.58 4.50 -23.67
N THR A 87 -4.68 4.03 -24.52
CA THR A 87 -4.87 4.00 -25.97
C THR A 87 -5.60 2.74 -26.46
N ALA A 88 -5.82 1.76 -25.59
CA ALA A 88 -6.41 0.49 -25.98
C ALA A 88 -7.77 0.65 -26.64
N HIS A 89 -8.57 1.59 -26.17
CA HIS A 89 -9.89 1.86 -26.73
C HIS A 89 -9.82 2.33 -28.19
N VAL A 90 -8.89 3.22 -28.48
CA VAL A 90 -8.69 3.74 -29.84
C VAL A 90 -8.17 2.64 -30.75
N GLU A 91 -7.21 1.89 -30.31
CA GLU A 91 -6.66 0.76 -31.07
C GLU A 91 -7.73 -0.29 -31.38
N THR A 92 -8.57 -0.58 -30.40
CA THR A 92 -9.69 -1.52 -30.56
C THR A 92 -10.67 -1.06 -31.63
N LYS A 93 -10.98 0.23 -31.66
CA LYS A 93 -11.83 0.79 -32.69
C LYS A 93 -11.24 0.66 -34.09
N LYS A 94 -9.92 0.95 -34.20
CA LYS A 94 -9.23 0.85 -35.48
C LYS A 94 -9.20 -0.58 -36.01
N LEU A 95 -9.11 -1.55 -35.12
CA LEU A 95 -9.05 -2.96 -35.48
C LEU A 95 -10.43 -3.61 -35.55
N ASN A 96 -11.48 -2.81 -35.46
CA ASN A 96 -12.86 -3.27 -35.57
C ASN A 96 -13.23 -4.37 -34.58
N MET A 97 -12.60 -4.37 -33.44
CA MET A 97 -12.89 -5.25 -32.30
C MET A 97 -12.68 -6.75 -32.54
N ARG A 98 -12.39 -7.15 -33.75
CA ARG A 98 -12.20 -8.57 -34.07
C ARG A 98 -10.85 -9.10 -33.62
N HIS A 99 -9.89 -8.22 -33.50
CA HIS A 99 -8.57 -8.59 -33.09
C HIS A 99 -8.42 -8.44 -31.59
N GLN A 100 -7.71 -9.37 -31.00
CA GLN A 100 -7.42 -9.31 -29.58
C GLN A 100 -6.37 -8.23 -29.33
N VAL A 101 -6.83 -7.00 -29.17
CA VAL A 101 -5.96 -5.91 -28.78
C VAL A 101 -5.70 -6.03 -27.30
N GLN A 102 -4.43 -6.03 -26.92
CA GLN A 102 -4.07 -6.05 -25.53
C GLN A 102 -4.47 -4.72 -24.87
N LYS A 103 -5.54 -4.78 -24.07
CA LYS A 103 -6.10 -3.60 -23.40
C LYS A 103 -5.33 -3.21 -22.15
N GLY A 104 -4.37 -4.02 -21.72
CA GLY A 104 -3.59 -3.75 -20.55
C GLY A 104 -2.32 -4.57 -20.53
N PHE A 105 -1.54 -4.39 -19.51
CA PHE A 105 -0.32 -5.17 -19.30
C PHE A 105 -0.24 -5.60 -17.84
N CYS A 106 0.43 -6.72 -17.61
CA CYS A 106 0.62 -7.26 -16.27
C CYS A 106 1.72 -6.51 -15.53
N GLY A 107 1.50 -6.30 -14.25
CA GLY A 107 2.49 -5.69 -13.38
C GLY A 107 2.31 -6.16 -11.97
N ILE A 108 3.04 -5.57 -11.06
CA ILE A 108 2.89 -5.82 -9.63
C ILE A 108 2.59 -4.51 -8.92
N PHE A 109 1.75 -4.61 -7.89
CA PHE A 109 1.37 -3.45 -7.09
C PHE A 109 2.51 -3.07 -6.14
N VAL A 110 3.04 -1.86 -6.24
CA VAL A 110 4.16 -1.42 -5.41
C VAL A 110 3.81 -0.31 -4.42
N GLY A 111 2.58 0.17 -4.45
CA GLY A 111 2.14 1.20 -3.52
C GLY A 111 1.16 2.16 -4.14
N ILE A 112 0.73 3.13 -3.34
CA ILE A 112 -0.25 4.14 -3.72
C ILE A 112 0.44 5.49 -3.78
N SER A 113 0.27 6.20 -4.91
CA SER A 113 0.82 7.53 -5.06
C SER A 113 0.01 8.53 -4.22
N GLN A 114 0.70 9.34 -3.46
CA GLN A 114 0.08 10.37 -2.63
C GLN A 114 0.21 11.73 -3.30
N HIS A 115 -0.68 11.99 -4.22
CA HIS A 115 -0.75 13.29 -4.89
C HIS A 115 -2.08 13.96 -4.64
#